data_f61004ca12355a974943a54a09e2845d
#
_entry.id   f61004ca12355a974943a54a09e2845d
#
_cell.length_a   1.000
_cell.length_b   1.000
_cell.length_c   1.000
_cell.angle_alpha   90.00
_cell.angle_beta   90.00
_cell.angle_gamma   90.00
#
_symmetry.space_group_name_H-M   'P 1'
#
loop_
_entity.id
_entity.type
_entity.pdbx_description
1 polymer ?
#
loop_
_entity_poly.entity_id
_entity_poly.type
_entity_poly.pdbx_seq_one_letter_code
_entity_poly.pdbx_strand_id
1 'polypeptide(L)'
;MPPLETAATFFAMSSTSQIVRLTVNGDIHEVGVPTHFTLLEALRYAIGLTGSKQGCDKGDCGACTVVVDGQPTLACLTPVWEAEGKVVTTVEGLAGPEGPHPLQDAFDVNGAAQCGFCTPGILCSAAVLLEQNATPTRA
;
A
#
# COMPACT_ATOMS: atom_id res chain seq x y z
N MET A 1 -17.53 48.35 14.77
CA MET A 1 -17.49 47.02 14.12
C MET A 1 -16.33 47.00 13.14
N PRO A 2 -15.28 46.26 13.36
CA PRO A 2 -14.25 46.08 12.35
C PRO A 2 -14.78 45.14 11.25
N PRO A 3 -14.35 45.29 9.98
CA PRO A 3 -14.85 44.53 8.86
C PRO A 3 -14.41 43.08 8.93
N LEU A 4 -15.33 42.16 8.52
CA LEU A 4 -15.21 40.72 8.47
C LEU A 4 -14.24 40.18 7.37
N GLU A 5 -13.18 40.88 7.02
CA GLU A 5 -12.27 40.50 5.93
C GLU A 5 -11.05 39.65 6.37
N THR A 6 -10.94 39.33 7.67
CA THR A 6 -9.73 38.64 8.16
C THR A 6 -9.89 37.13 8.34
N ALA A 7 -11.05 36.56 8.04
CA ALA A 7 -11.28 35.13 8.22
C ALA A 7 -10.96 34.26 6.97
N ALA A 8 -10.80 34.87 5.80
CA ALA A 8 -10.57 34.14 4.55
C ALA A 8 -9.09 33.84 4.28
N THR A 9 -8.16 34.42 5.03
CA THR A 9 -6.71 34.28 4.75
C THR A 9 -6.04 33.17 5.55
N PHE A 10 -6.74 32.52 6.46
CA PHE A 10 -6.14 31.48 7.32
C PHE A 10 -6.30 30.07 6.79
N PHE A 11 -6.98 29.84 5.67
CA PHE A 11 -7.22 28.52 5.10
C PHE A 11 -6.48 28.24 3.78
N ALA A 12 -5.56 29.08 3.39
CA ALA A 12 -4.58 28.73 2.36
C ALA A 12 -3.41 27.97 3.03
N MET A 13 -3.69 26.82 3.60
CA MET A 13 -2.65 25.80 3.79
C MET A 13 -2.18 25.43 2.39
N SER A 14 -1.08 26.04 1.96
CA SER A 14 -0.33 25.63 0.78
C SER A 14 -0.01 24.15 0.96
N SER A 15 -0.83 23.27 0.39
CA SER A 15 -0.50 21.86 0.30
C SER A 15 0.68 21.79 -0.65
N THR A 16 1.89 21.74 -0.10
CA THR A 16 3.10 21.51 -0.87
C THR A 16 2.96 20.16 -1.52
N SER A 17 2.81 20.15 -2.84
CA SER A 17 2.77 18.92 -3.64
C SER A 17 4.17 18.60 -4.12
N GLN A 18 4.46 17.31 -4.19
CA GLN A 18 5.70 16.78 -4.75
C GLN A 18 5.37 15.77 -5.84
N ILE A 19 6.25 15.66 -6.83
CA ILE A 19 6.20 14.57 -7.80
C ILE A 19 7.07 13.45 -7.26
N VAL A 20 6.50 12.26 -7.11
CA VAL A 20 7.20 11.05 -6.65
C VAL A 20 7.15 10.01 -7.75
N ARG A 21 8.29 9.39 -8.02
CA ARG A 21 8.42 8.31 -8.99
C ARG A 21 8.47 6.97 -8.26
N LEU A 22 7.45 6.16 -8.47
CA LEU A 22 7.29 4.84 -7.85
C LEU A 22 7.35 3.75 -8.90
N THR A 23 8.05 2.65 -8.60
CA THR A 23 7.97 1.41 -9.38
C THR A 23 7.04 0.46 -8.66
N VAL A 24 5.85 0.24 -9.22
CA VAL A 24 4.79 -0.55 -8.59
C VAL A 24 4.34 -1.66 -9.53
N ASN A 25 4.44 -2.91 -9.08
CA ASN A 25 4.06 -4.10 -9.84
C ASN A 25 4.74 -4.18 -11.23
N GLY A 26 5.97 -3.68 -11.33
CA GLY A 26 6.75 -3.64 -12.56
C GLY A 26 6.56 -2.39 -13.41
N ASP A 27 5.57 -1.56 -13.13
CA ASP A 27 5.29 -0.33 -13.86
C ASP A 27 5.84 0.91 -13.13
N ILE A 28 6.28 1.90 -13.90
CA ILE A 28 6.74 3.17 -13.36
C ILE A 28 5.59 4.17 -13.36
N HIS A 29 5.31 4.73 -12.19
CA HIS A 29 4.29 5.75 -11.97
C HIS A 29 4.94 7.05 -11.50
N GLU A 30 4.67 8.15 -12.18
CA GLU A 30 4.98 9.50 -11.71
C GLU A 30 3.70 10.14 -11.21
N VAL A 31 3.62 10.41 -9.92
CA VAL A 31 2.42 10.91 -9.27
C VAL A 31 2.70 12.20 -8.51
N GLY A 32 1.83 13.18 -8.73
CA GLY A 32 1.82 14.43 -7.96
C GLY A 32 0.97 14.23 -6.72
N VAL A 33 1.59 14.25 -5.55
CA VAL A 33 0.91 14.00 -4.28
C VAL A 33 1.32 15.03 -3.22
N PRO A 34 0.44 15.30 -2.24
CA PRO A 34 0.82 16.10 -1.06
C PRO A 34 2.02 15.48 -0.34
N THR A 35 2.90 16.31 0.20
CA THR A 35 4.12 15.85 0.90
C THR A 35 3.87 14.98 2.12
N HIS A 36 2.67 15.04 2.70
CA HIS A 36 2.27 14.23 3.85
C HIS A 36 1.67 12.87 3.48
N PHE A 37 1.51 12.57 2.18
CA PHE A 37 0.93 11.28 1.77
C PHE A 37 1.79 10.11 2.25
N THR A 38 1.09 9.09 2.71
CA THR A 38 1.65 7.76 2.92
C THR A 38 1.73 6.99 1.60
N LEU A 39 2.53 5.93 1.58
CA LEU A 39 2.56 5.01 0.45
C LEU A 39 1.17 4.42 0.18
N LEU A 40 0.40 4.10 1.23
CA LEU A 40 -0.97 3.58 1.09
C LEU A 40 -1.88 4.56 0.36
N GLU A 41 -1.84 5.84 0.73
CA GLU A 41 -2.64 6.88 0.08
C GLU A 41 -2.25 7.06 -1.38
N ALA A 42 -0.95 7.05 -1.69
CA ALA A 42 -0.46 7.14 -3.07
C ALA A 42 -0.91 5.95 -3.91
N LEU A 43 -0.80 4.72 -3.40
CA LEU A 43 -1.25 3.51 -4.08
C LEU A 43 -2.76 3.56 -4.37
N ARG A 44 -3.57 3.92 -3.37
CA ARG A 44 -5.02 3.89 -3.48
C ARG A 44 -5.62 5.06 -4.26
N TYR A 45 -5.13 6.29 -4.01
CA TYR A 45 -5.79 7.51 -4.49
C TYR A 45 -5.10 8.12 -5.70
N ALA A 46 -3.78 7.98 -5.84
CA ALA A 46 -3.06 8.52 -6.99
C ALA A 46 -2.87 7.48 -8.11
N ILE A 47 -2.61 6.22 -7.78
CA ILE A 47 -2.39 5.15 -8.75
C ILE A 47 -3.68 4.34 -9.02
N GLY A 48 -4.56 4.24 -8.02
CA GLY A 48 -5.84 3.52 -8.15
C GLY A 48 -5.75 2.02 -7.80
N LEU A 49 -4.66 1.58 -7.16
CA LEU A 49 -4.50 0.22 -6.66
C LEU A 49 -5.17 0.08 -5.29
N THR A 50 -6.38 -0.44 -5.26
CA THR A 50 -7.23 -0.48 -4.06
C THR A 50 -7.15 -1.78 -3.26
N GLY A 51 -6.31 -2.72 -3.67
CA GLY A 51 -6.12 -4.01 -2.99
C GLY A 51 -5.64 -3.84 -1.56
N SER A 52 -4.60 -3.05 -1.33
CA SER A 52 -4.16 -2.70 0.03
C SER A 52 -5.19 -1.84 0.74
N LYS A 53 -5.51 -2.15 2.00
CA LYS A 53 -6.63 -1.57 2.74
C LYS A 53 -6.18 -0.68 3.88
N GLN A 54 -6.95 0.38 4.11
CA GLN A 54 -6.78 1.29 5.24
C GLN A 54 -7.64 0.82 6.40
N GLY A 55 -7.05 0.12 7.36
CA GLY A 55 -7.77 -0.45 8.50
C GLY A 55 -7.58 0.30 9.81
N CYS A 56 -6.36 0.67 10.18
CA CYS A 56 -6.06 1.27 11.48
C CYS A 56 -5.18 2.52 11.44
N ASP A 57 -4.38 2.74 10.40
CA ASP A 57 -3.41 3.84 10.22
C ASP A 57 -2.38 4.00 11.37
N LYS A 58 -2.17 2.95 12.15
CA LYS A 58 -1.25 2.97 13.30
C LYS A 58 -0.38 1.71 13.42
N GLY A 59 -0.40 0.85 12.40
CA GLY A 59 0.48 -0.30 12.32
C GLY A 59 -0.01 -1.59 12.99
N ASP A 60 -1.27 -1.63 13.47
CA ASP A 60 -1.78 -2.80 14.22
C ASP A 60 -2.38 -3.88 13.31
N CYS A 61 -3.20 -3.50 12.32
CA CYS A 61 -4.05 -4.47 11.63
C CYS A 61 -3.37 -5.20 10.47
N GLY A 62 -2.32 -4.66 9.88
CA GLY A 62 -1.59 -5.25 8.75
C GLY A 62 -2.32 -5.27 7.40
N ALA A 63 -3.55 -4.76 7.30
CA ALA A 63 -4.35 -4.77 6.08
C ALA A 63 -3.73 -3.95 4.93
N CYS A 64 -2.84 -3.03 5.25
CA CYS A 64 -2.10 -2.18 4.30
C CYS A 64 -0.76 -2.77 3.85
N THR A 65 -0.39 -3.97 4.29
CA THR A 65 0.92 -4.55 3.97
C THR A 65 1.11 -4.70 2.47
N VAL A 66 2.23 -4.19 1.99
CA VAL A 66 2.78 -4.37 0.64
C VAL A 66 4.21 -4.90 0.76
N VAL A 67 4.80 -5.31 -0.34
CA VAL A 67 6.20 -5.73 -0.37
C VAL A 67 7.03 -4.58 -0.95
N VAL A 68 8.04 -4.12 -0.21
CA VAL A 68 8.99 -3.09 -0.67
C VAL A 68 10.39 -3.69 -0.65
N ASP A 69 11.04 -3.76 -1.81
CA ASP A 69 12.35 -4.39 -1.98
C ASP A 69 12.43 -5.79 -1.33
N GLY A 70 11.39 -6.60 -1.52
CA GLY A 70 11.32 -7.97 -0.97
C GLY A 70 11.01 -8.06 0.53
N GLN A 71 10.64 -6.96 1.18
CA GLN A 71 10.28 -6.94 2.60
C GLN A 71 8.82 -6.53 2.81
N PRO A 72 8.08 -7.22 3.71
CA PRO A 72 6.72 -6.81 4.05
C PRO A 72 6.78 -5.46 4.79
N THR A 73 6.01 -4.50 4.28
CA THR A 73 6.05 -3.10 4.74
C THR A 73 4.65 -2.58 4.96
N LEU A 74 4.43 -1.89 6.07
CA LEU A 74 3.14 -1.27 6.39
C LEU A 74 3.00 0.06 5.64
N ALA A 75 2.27 0.06 4.55
CA ALA A 75 2.15 1.22 3.67
C ALA A 75 1.46 2.43 4.34
N CYS A 76 0.64 2.23 5.36
CA CYS A 76 0.01 3.32 6.11
C CYS A 76 0.98 4.10 7.01
N LEU A 77 2.14 3.51 7.35
CA LEU A 77 3.17 4.16 8.17
C LEU A 77 4.40 4.60 7.36
N THR A 78 4.44 4.29 6.07
CA THR A 78 5.55 4.62 5.19
C THR A 78 5.24 5.91 4.44
N PRO A 79 6.00 7.00 4.63
CA PRO A 79 5.87 8.18 3.80
C PRO A 79 6.13 7.84 2.33
N VAL A 80 5.36 8.42 1.42
CA VAL A 80 5.43 8.07 0.00
C VAL A 80 6.83 8.25 -0.61
N TRP A 81 7.55 9.28 -0.19
CA TRP A 81 8.90 9.60 -0.67
C TRP A 81 9.95 8.54 -0.24
N GLU A 82 9.72 7.79 0.84
CA GLU A 82 10.61 6.69 1.23
C GLU A 82 10.55 5.50 0.27
N ALA A 83 9.49 5.38 -0.51
CA ALA A 83 9.33 4.35 -1.53
C ALA A 83 9.92 4.75 -2.89
N GLU A 84 10.37 6.00 -3.05
CA GLU A 84 11.00 6.46 -4.29
C GLU A 84 12.28 5.68 -4.58
N GLY A 85 12.41 5.18 -5.81
CA GLY A 85 13.55 4.35 -6.22
C GLY A 85 13.52 2.91 -5.72
N LYS A 86 12.49 2.51 -4.98
CA LYS A 86 12.30 1.12 -4.53
C LYS A 86 11.27 0.40 -5.39
N VAL A 87 11.31 -0.92 -5.35
CA VAL A 87 10.34 -1.80 -6.02
C VAL A 87 9.22 -2.14 -5.04
N VAL A 88 8.01 -1.73 -5.39
CA VAL A 88 6.80 -1.99 -4.59
C VAL A 88 5.97 -3.06 -5.29
N THR A 89 5.59 -4.10 -4.57
CA THR A 89 4.63 -5.11 -5.02
C THR A 89 3.41 -5.09 -4.11
N THR A 90 2.24 -4.89 -4.72
CA THR A 90 0.95 -4.98 -4.03
C THR A 90 0.30 -6.34 -4.29
N VAL A 91 -0.85 -6.61 -3.66
CA VAL A 91 -1.58 -7.87 -3.90
C VAL A 91 -1.96 -8.04 -5.36
N GLU A 92 -2.23 -6.96 -6.09
CA GLU A 92 -2.52 -6.97 -7.52
C GLU A 92 -1.32 -7.45 -8.35
N GLY A 93 -0.10 -7.22 -7.86
CA GLY A 93 1.13 -7.63 -8.52
C GLY A 93 1.62 -9.02 -8.14
N LEU A 94 0.95 -9.74 -7.24
CA LEU A 94 1.31 -11.13 -6.90
C LEU A 94 0.95 -12.10 -8.04
N ALA A 95 -0.13 -11.83 -8.77
CA ALA A 95 -0.49 -12.63 -9.94
C ALA A 95 0.53 -12.42 -11.06
N GLY A 96 0.93 -13.51 -11.70
CA GLY A 96 1.83 -13.49 -12.85
C GLY A 96 1.07 -13.62 -14.18
N PRO A 97 1.80 -13.63 -15.30
CA PRO A 97 1.20 -13.79 -16.62
C PRO A 97 0.51 -15.14 -16.83
N GLU A 98 0.84 -16.13 -16.02
CA GLU A 98 0.27 -17.48 -16.07
C GLU A 98 -0.97 -17.65 -15.16
N GLY A 99 -1.32 -16.64 -14.39
CA GLY A 99 -2.50 -16.67 -13.52
C GLY A 99 -2.21 -16.20 -12.08
N PRO A 100 -3.14 -16.51 -11.16
CA PRO A 100 -3.02 -16.16 -9.75
C PRO A 100 -1.77 -16.76 -9.09
N HIS A 101 -1.27 -16.10 -8.08
CA HIS A 101 -0.23 -16.67 -7.24
C HIS A 101 -0.76 -17.91 -6.49
N PRO A 102 0.03 -18.97 -6.28
CA PRO A 102 -0.43 -20.21 -5.59
C PRO A 102 -1.07 -19.96 -4.22
N LEU A 103 -0.66 -18.91 -3.51
CA LEU A 103 -1.31 -18.49 -2.26
C LEU A 103 -2.73 -17.96 -2.49
N GLN A 104 -2.98 -17.26 -3.59
CA GLN A 104 -4.31 -16.74 -3.91
C GLN A 104 -5.27 -17.91 -4.20
N ASP A 105 -4.82 -18.90 -4.98
CA ASP A 105 -5.56 -20.13 -5.24
C ASP A 105 -5.82 -20.91 -3.95
N ALA A 106 -4.81 -21.04 -3.09
CA ALA A 106 -4.95 -21.73 -1.81
C ALA A 106 -5.97 -21.03 -0.89
N PHE A 107 -6.01 -19.70 -0.88
CA PHE A 107 -7.00 -18.94 -0.11
C PHE A 107 -8.41 -19.15 -0.63
N ASP A 108 -8.59 -19.18 -1.95
CA ASP A 108 -9.88 -19.40 -2.59
C ASP A 108 -10.39 -20.83 -2.31
N VAL A 109 -9.61 -21.84 -2.64
CA VAL A 109 -9.97 -23.26 -2.48
C VAL A 109 -10.30 -23.63 -1.02
N ASN A 110 -9.60 -23.04 -0.06
CA ASN A 110 -9.80 -23.30 1.37
C ASN A 110 -10.80 -22.33 2.05
N GLY A 111 -11.39 -21.40 1.31
CA GLY A 111 -12.30 -20.41 1.88
C GLY A 111 -11.64 -19.59 3.01
N ALA A 112 -10.36 -19.25 2.85
CA ALA A 112 -9.55 -18.63 3.90
C ALA A 112 -9.91 -17.17 4.17
N ALA A 113 -10.71 -16.54 3.31
CA ALA A 113 -11.19 -15.17 3.50
C ALA A 113 -12.65 -15.17 3.95
N GLN A 114 -12.98 -14.38 5.00
CA GLN A 114 -14.37 -14.08 5.34
C GLN A 114 -14.82 -12.82 4.57
N CYS A 115 -14.62 -11.61 5.14
CA CYS A 115 -14.94 -10.37 4.41
C CYS A 115 -13.86 -9.94 3.40
N GLY A 116 -12.67 -10.52 3.45
CA GLY A 116 -11.56 -10.25 2.53
C GLY A 116 -10.76 -9.00 2.81
N PHE A 117 -11.10 -8.20 3.81
CA PHE A 117 -10.44 -6.92 4.08
C PHE A 117 -8.95 -7.05 4.46
N CYS A 118 -8.60 -8.01 5.32
CA CYS A 118 -7.21 -8.28 5.72
C CYS A 118 -6.45 -9.17 4.72
N THR A 119 -7.15 -9.84 3.82
CA THR A 119 -6.57 -10.83 2.89
C THR A 119 -5.40 -10.30 2.07
N PRO A 120 -5.44 -9.09 1.47
CA PRO A 120 -4.32 -8.55 0.71
C PRO A 120 -3.03 -8.45 1.52
N GLY A 121 -3.12 -7.95 2.74
CA GLY A 121 -1.95 -7.82 3.62
C GLY A 121 -1.38 -9.17 4.05
N ILE A 122 -2.25 -10.15 4.32
CA ILE A 122 -1.84 -11.52 4.66
C ILE A 122 -1.13 -12.17 3.46
N LEU A 123 -1.68 -12.04 2.26
CA LEU A 123 -1.09 -12.61 1.04
C LEU A 123 0.31 -12.02 0.76
N CYS A 124 0.48 -10.70 0.86
CA CYS A 124 1.79 -10.07 0.69
C CYS A 124 2.80 -10.56 1.72
N SER A 125 2.41 -10.65 3.00
CA SER A 125 3.29 -11.14 4.06
C SER A 125 3.65 -12.61 3.88
N ALA A 126 2.67 -13.44 3.52
CA ALA A 126 2.86 -14.87 3.31
C ALA A 126 3.74 -15.16 2.07
N ALA A 127 3.61 -14.37 0.99
CA ALA A 127 4.45 -14.50 -0.19
C ALA A 127 5.93 -14.31 0.17
N VAL A 128 6.25 -13.24 0.91
CA VAL A 128 7.64 -13.01 1.37
C VAL A 128 8.13 -14.12 2.28
N LEU A 129 7.28 -14.61 3.20
CA LEU A 129 7.65 -15.71 4.09
C LEU A 129 8.03 -16.97 3.29
N LEU A 130 7.24 -17.33 2.25
CA LEU A 130 7.49 -18.51 1.44
C LEU A 130 8.71 -18.36 0.53
N GLU A 131 9.04 -17.16 0.09
CA GLU A 131 10.28 -16.89 -0.63
C GLU A 131 11.51 -17.11 0.27
N GLN A 132 11.43 -16.72 1.55
CA GLN A 132 12.51 -16.88 2.52
C GLN A 132 12.59 -18.30 3.11
N ASN A 133 11.46 -18.97 3.25
CA ASN A 133 11.34 -20.30 3.82
C ASN A 133 10.19 -21.06 3.14
N ALA A 134 10.54 -21.98 2.26
CA ALA A 134 9.56 -22.77 1.49
C ALA A 134 8.71 -23.73 2.35
N THR A 135 9.15 -24.04 3.58
CA THR A 135 8.49 -24.98 4.50
C THR A 135 8.37 -24.40 5.91
N PRO A 136 7.63 -23.28 6.08
CA PRO A 136 7.50 -22.69 7.40
C PRO A 136 6.72 -23.61 8.33
N THR A 137 7.19 -23.76 9.56
CA THR A 137 6.52 -24.53 10.61
C THR A 137 5.66 -23.58 11.47
N ARG A 138 4.63 -24.12 12.12
CA ARG A 138 3.97 -23.40 13.19
C ARG A 138 4.95 -23.28 14.37
N ALA A 139 5.17 -22.05 14.82
CA ALA A 139 5.95 -21.79 16.04
C ALA A 139 5.13 -22.12 17.28
#